data_0aadc6f54d32d067f2f184cba6666414
#
_entry.id   0aadc6f54d32d067f2f184cba6666414
#
_cell.length_a   1.000
_cell.length_b   1.000
_cell.length_c   1.000
_cell.angle_alpha   90.00
_cell.angle_beta   90.00
_cell.angle_gamma   90.00
#
_symmetry.space_group_name_H-M   'P 1'
#
loop_
_entity.id
_entity.type
_entity.pdbx_description
1 polymer ?
#
loop_
_entity_poly.entity_id
_entity_poly.type
_entity_poly.pdbx_seq_one_letter_code
_entity_poly.pdbx_strand_id
1 'polypeptide(L)'
;MQYPGLPNNRLIVNGVDLSKEYGMILLDGYTLSPPEIKTYTVDIPGGDGVIDLTEGLTGDVAYNNREQEFTFAIIDVDDWERSKTMISNFLHGRSYDYKITMDPEYTYHGRFTVEEYAHAVYVEGGKVGSLKVKVSADPYKLKEHRVIETEAIGGKVIECTSGRKKVRPIITTNYEVLCNFNGDSFYVPKGSHRLSNVLFVEGINRIYFNTYRITSTTWHDARHLPISSEVIGLTYAEANRRNYRWSDVQRWVKDNYTNVTRWNDISDETWDNADISSKSWNDLNYQYQNNVPSDATIRIEYDVKDL
;
A
#
# COMPACT_ATOMS: atom_id res chain seq x y z
N MET A 1 -16.52 23.81 25.13
CA MET A 1 -16.29 25.17 25.68
C MET A 1 -15.07 25.76 24.99
N GLN A 2 -15.08 27.02 24.58
CA GLN A 2 -13.94 27.70 24.02
C GLN A 2 -13.44 28.67 25.09
N TYR A 3 -12.23 28.46 25.56
CA TYR A 3 -11.63 29.34 26.56
C TYR A 3 -10.97 30.52 25.85
N PRO A 4 -11.40 31.75 26.10
CA PRO A 4 -10.78 32.93 25.47
C PRO A 4 -9.30 33.02 25.81
N GLY A 5 -8.44 33.11 24.78
CA GLY A 5 -6.99 33.23 24.94
C GLY A 5 -6.20 31.94 25.01
N LEU A 6 -6.84 30.77 24.94
CA LEU A 6 -6.13 29.49 24.82
C LEU A 6 -6.12 28.98 23.38
N PRO A 7 -5.03 28.32 22.94
CA PRO A 7 -4.94 27.79 21.59
C PRO A 7 -6.04 26.75 21.34
N ASN A 8 -6.57 26.74 20.14
CA ASN A 8 -7.62 25.83 19.73
C ASN A 8 -7.07 24.45 19.27
N ASN A 9 -5.84 24.15 19.68
CA ASN A 9 -5.15 22.92 19.34
C ASN A 9 -5.65 21.77 20.22
N ARG A 10 -5.93 20.65 19.59
CA ARG A 10 -6.47 19.46 20.29
C ARG A 10 -5.69 18.22 19.88
N LEU A 11 -5.58 17.31 20.82
CA LEU A 11 -5.09 15.96 20.58
C LEU A 11 -6.26 14.99 20.74
N ILE A 12 -6.53 14.24 19.69
CA ILE A 12 -7.57 13.20 19.67
C ILE A 12 -6.84 11.86 19.70
N VAL A 13 -6.96 11.12 20.79
CA VAL A 13 -6.27 9.85 21.03
C VAL A 13 -7.27 8.71 21.04
N ASN A 14 -7.11 7.72 20.16
CA ASN A 14 -8.05 6.60 20.02
C ASN A 14 -9.51 7.05 19.90
N GLY A 15 -9.74 8.14 19.14
CA GLY A 15 -11.07 8.72 18.96
C GLY A 15 -11.56 9.61 20.11
N VAL A 16 -10.84 9.68 21.24
CA VAL A 16 -11.17 10.50 22.40
C VAL A 16 -10.51 11.87 22.30
N ASP A 17 -11.31 12.93 22.29
CA ASP A 17 -10.83 14.32 22.37
C ASP A 17 -10.42 14.62 23.83
N LEU A 18 -9.10 14.73 24.05
CA LEU A 18 -8.54 14.92 25.39
C LEU A 18 -9.02 16.21 26.06
N SER A 19 -9.34 17.23 25.28
CA SER A 19 -9.84 18.51 25.82
C SER A 19 -11.25 18.39 26.36
N LYS A 20 -12.08 17.54 25.75
CA LYS A 20 -13.49 17.38 26.14
C LYS A 20 -13.65 16.40 27.32
N GLU A 21 -12.86 15.30 27.28
CA GLU A 21 -13.00 14.21 28.25
C GLU A 21 -12.20 14.46 29.53
N TYR A 22 -11.02 15.07 29.39
CA TYR A 22 -10.07 15.22 30.51
C TYR A 22 -9.73 16.70 30.82
N GLY A 23 -10.35 17.67 30.14
CA GLY A 23 -10.02 19.08 30.32
C GLY A 23 -8.57 19.44 29.89
N MET A 24 -7.93 18.57 29.08
CA MET A 24 -6.54 18.76 28.64
C MET A 24 -6.48 19.64 27.40
N ILE A 25 -6.00 20.86 27.55
CA ILE A 25 -5.81 21.80 26.43
C ILE A 25 -4.36 21.75 26.01
N LEU A 26 -4.11 21.43 24.73
CA LEU A 26 -2.77 21.40 24.15
C LEU A 26 -2.25 22.84 24.06
N LEU A 27 -1.12 23.09 24.70
CA LEU A 27 -0.45 24.38 24.65
C LEU A 27 0.41 24.51 23.38
N ASP A 28 0.68 25.74 22.97
CA ASP A 28 1.64 26.01 21.90
C ASP A 28 3.05 25.60 22.32
N GLY A 29 3.92 25.32 21.33
CA GLY A 29 5.30 24.91 21.58
C GLY A 29 5.52 23.40 21.62
N TYR A 30 4.54 22.59 21.17
CA TYR A 30 4.76 21.16 20.95
C TYR A 30 5.77 20.93 19.81
N THR A 31 6.52 19.84 19.91
CA THR A 31 7.55 19.51 18.93
C THR A 31 7.11 18.34 18.04
N LEU A 32 7.07 18.57 16.74
CA LEU A 32 6.80 17.55 15.71
C LEU A 32 8.04 17.41 14.82
N SER A 33 9.08 16.79 15.33
CA SER A 33 10.30 16.57 14.55
C SER A 33 10.13 15.47 13.49
N PRO A 34 10.76 15.58 12.31
CA PRO A 34 10.88 14.46 11.41
C PRO A 34 11.65 13.31 12.10
N PRO A 35 11.44 12.06 11.67
CA PRO A 35 12.16 10.93 12.24
C PRO A 35 13.64 10.99 11.87
N GLU A 36 14.50 10.59 12.79
CA GLU A 36 15.94 10.51 12.55
C GLU A 36 16.24 9.36 11.58
N ILE A 37 17.21 9.59 10.69
CA ILE A 37 17.70 8.59 9.75
C ILE A 37 18.57 7.58 10.51
N LYS A 38 18.35 6.29 10.27
CA LYS A 38 19.28 5.23 10.70
C LYS A 38 20.45 5.17 9.72
N THR A 39 21.57 5.78 10.09
CA THR A 39 22.79 5.74 9.28
C THR A 39 23.65 4.55 9.64
N TYR A 40 24.22 3.93 8.63
CA TYR A 40 25.22 2.87 8.80
C TYR A 40 26.44 3.18 7.93
N THR A 41 27.53 3.54 8.57
CA THR A 41 28.78 3.89 7.92
C THR A 41 29.92 2.97 8.36
N VAL A 42 30.85 2.70 7.48
CA VAL A 42 32.06 1.89 7.76
C VAL A 42 33.29 2.72 7.45
N ASP A 43 34.19 2.82 8.41
CA ASP A 43 35.48 3.49 8.23
C ASP A 43 36.36 2.75 7.22
N ILE A 44 37.09 3.49 6.40
CA ILE A 44 38.08 2.94 5.48
C ILE A 44 39.45 2.92 6.20
N PRO A 45 39.99 1.76 6.59
CA PRO A 45 41.28 1.69 7.26
C PRO A 45 42.39 2.29 6.40
N GLY A 46 43.05 3.35 6.90
CA GLY A 46 44.13 4.04 6.19
C GLY A 46 43.71 4.93 5.02
N GLY A 47 42.42 5.16 4.83
CA GLY A 47 41.85 6.05 3.82
C GLY A 47 41.10 7.24 4.43
N ASP A 48 40.77 8.21 3.60
CA ASP A 48 39.91 9.35 3.98
C ASP A 48 38.43 8.99 3.80
N GLY A 49 37.59 9.49 4.75
CA GLY A 49 36.12 9.36 4.69
C GLY A 49 35.60 8.00 5.16
N VAL A 50 34.32 7.77 4.88
CA VAL A 50 33.56 6.58 5.29
C VAL A 50 32.78 6.02 4.10
N ILE A 51 32.54 4.72 4.11
CA ILE A 51 31.59 4.09 3.18
C ILE A 51 30.19 4.19 3.80
N ASP A 52 29.28 4.84 3.13
CA ASP A 52 27.87 4.90 3.54
C ASP A 52 27.10 3.68 3.01
N LEU A 53 26.60 2.85 3.91
CA LEU A 53 25.81 1.66 3.64
C LEU A 53 24.36 1.79 4.13
N THR A 54 23.90 3.03 4.39
CA THR A 54 22.58 3.31 4.97
C THR A 54 21.45 2.69 4.18
N GLU A 55 21.55 2.65 2.85
CA GLU A 55 20.55 2.04 1.96
C GLU A 55 20.91 0.60 1.53
N GLY A 56 22.07 0.12 1.93
CA GLY A 56 22.66 -1.13 1.39
C GLY A 56 21.83 -2.39 1.61
N LEU A 57 21.04 -2.46 2.68
CA LEU A 57 20.25 -3.65 3.01
C LEU A 57 18.84 -3.63 2.39
N THR A 58 18.25 -2.48 2.25
CA THR A 58 16.82 -2.34 1.89
C THR A 58 16.57 -1.63 0.57
N GLY A 59 17.62 -1.01 0.01
CA GLY A 59 17.49 -0.11 -1.14
C GLY A 59 16.67 1.15 -0.82
N ASP A 60 16.55 1.50 0.47
CA ASP A 60 15.85 2.68 0.95
C ASP A 60 16.32 3.07 2.35
N VAL A 61 16.15 4.34 2.69
CA VAL A 61 16.50 4.87 4.01
C VAL A 61 15.55 4.31 5.08
N ALA A 62 16.11 3.83 6.18
CA ALA A 62 15.35 3.45 7.37
C ALA A 62 15.37 4.59 8.39
N TYR A 63 14.32 4.70 9.19
CA TYR A 63 14.13 5.76 10.17
C TYR A 63 13.94 5.20 11.58
N ASN A 64 14.35 5.98 12.57
CA ASN A 64 13.99 5.77 13.98
C ASN A 64 12.56 6.24 14.22
N ASN A 65 12.00 5.89 15.39
CA ASN A 65 10.75 6.48 15.83
C ASN A 65 10.86 7.99 15.98
N ARG A 66 9.74 8.68 15.80
CA ARG A 66 9.64 10.11 16.06
C ARG A 66 9.48 10.35 17.54
N GLU A 67 10.25 11.26 18.09
CA GLU A 67 10.03 11.76 19.43
C GLU A 67 9.20 13.05 19.36
N GLN A 68 8.06 13.04 19.99
CA GLN A 68 7.13 14.17 20.05
C GLN A 68 6.85 14.52 21.51
N GLU A 69 6.84 15.80 21.79
CA GLU A 69 6.55 16.32 23.14
C GLU A 69 5.34 17.24 23.10
N PHE A 70 4.42 17.00 24.01
CA PHE A 70 3.20 17.76 24.15
C PHE A 70 3.09 18.28 25.59
N THR A 71 2.80 19.56 25.73
CA THR A 71 2.49 20.17 27.02
C THR A 71 1.03 20.55 27.04
N PHE A 72 0.33 20.13 28.08
CA PHE A 72 -1.09 20.42 28.26
C PHE A 72 -1.32 21.28 29.50
N ALA A 73 -2.26 22.21 29.39
CA ALA A 73 -2.94 22.78 30.53
C ALA A 73 -4.13 21.90 30.88
N ILE A 74 -4.31 21.58 32.14
CA ILE A 74 -5.48 20.85 32.66
C ILE A 74 -6.34 21.87 33.42
N ILE A 75 -7.54 22.08 32.95
CA ILE A 75 -8.44 23.10 33.43
C ILE A 75 -9.68 22.47 34.07
N ASP A 76 -10.28 23.19 34.99
CA ASP A 76 -11.56 22.79 35.62
C ASP A 76 -11.48 21.48 36.42
N VAL A 77 -10.44 21.37 37.24
CA VAL A 77 -10.18 20.15 37.99
C VAL A 77 -10.67 20.30 39.42
N ASP A 78 -11.82 19.72 39.72
CA ASP A 78 -12.33 19.66 41.11
C ASP A 78 -11.46 18.77 42.01
N ASP A 79 -10.99 17.64 41.44
CA ASP A 79 -10.12 16.68 42.12
C ASP A 79 -8.88 16.38 41.27
N TRP A 80 -7.77 17.05 41.63
CA TRP A 80 -6.51 16.93 40.90
C TRP A 80 -5.89 15.52 40.91
N GLU A 81 -5.93 14.86 42.05
CA GLU A 81 -5.33 13.54 42.21
C GLU A 81 -6.12 12.47 41.42
N ARG A 82 -7.43 12.59 41.43
CA ARG A 82 -8.29 11.72 40.64
C ARG A 82 -8.05 11.93 39.13
N SER A 83 -7.97 13.18 38.67
CA SER A 83 -7.71 13.50 37.27
C SER A 83 -6.36 12.99 36.79
N LYS A 84 -5.29 13.17 37.60
CA LYS A 84 -3.97 12.60 37.32
C LYS A 84 -4.04 11.08 37.17
N THR A 85 -4.74 10.39 38.07
CA THR A 85 -4.89 8.94 38.00
C THR A 85 -5.63 8.51 36.75
N MET A 86 -6.72 9.18 36.37
CA MET A 86 -7.51 8.87 35.19
C MET A 86 -6.69 9.08 33.92
N ILE A 87 -6.00 10.21 33.80
CA ILE A 87 -5.15 10.54 32.62
C ILE A 87 -3.98 9.56 32.53
N SER A 88 -3.30 9.26 33.65
CA SER A 88 -2.21 8.29 33.66
C SER A 88 -2.67 6.89 33.21
N ASN A 89 -3.79 6.42 33.75
CA ASN A 89 -4.36 5.12 33.38
C ASN A 89 -4.77 5.06 31.89
N PHE A 90 -5.19 6.18 31.32
CA PHE A 90 -5.54 6.25 29.91
C PHE A 90 -4.31 6.32 29.00
N LEU A 91 -3.34 7.18 29.29
CA LEU A 91 -2.23 7.47 28.39
C LEU A 91 -0.95 6.67 28.66
N HIS A 92 -0.53 6.59 29.93
CA HIS A 92 0.82 6.16 30.28
C HIS A 92 1.11 4.71 29.88
N GLY A 93 2.17 4.52 29.10
CA GLY A 93 2.65 3.22 28.64
C GLY A 93 1.83 2.57 27.53
N ARG A 94 0.78 3.20 27.04
CA ARG A 94 -0.10 2.65 25.99
C ARG A 94 0.23 3.19 24.60
N SER A 95 0.00 2.37 23.59
CA SER A 95 0.10 2.75 22.16
C SER A 95 -1.29 3.00 21.61
N TYR A 96 -1.41 4.12 20.88
CA TYR A 96 -2.67 4.55 20.30
C TYR A 96 -2.44 5.21 18.92
N ASP A 97 -3.50 5.19 18.12
CA ASP A 97 -3.64 6.10 17.00
C ASP A 97 -4.11 7.46 17.52
N TYR A 98 -3.50 8.53 17.01
CA TYR A 98 -3.87 9.87 17.43
C TYR A 98 -3.79 10.88 16.29
N LYS A 99 -4.57 11.94 16.41
CA LYS A 99 -4.62 13.05 15.47
C LYS A 99 -4.37 14.36 16.20
N ILE A 100 -3.67 15.25 15.52
CA ILE A 100 -3.39 16.61 15.97
C ILE A 100 -4.21 17.55 15.09
N THR A 101 -4.97 18.47 15.67
CA THR A 101 -5.85 19.35 14.87
C THR A 101 -5.08 20.29 13.94
N MET A 102 -3.79 20.51 14.16
CA MET A 102 -2.92 21.27 13.28
C MET A 102 -2.41 20.48 12.06
N ASP A 103 -2.51 19.14 12.10
CA ASP A 103 -2.16 18.26 10.99
C ASP A 103 -3.32 17.29 10.73
N PRO A 104 -4.50 17.80 10.30
CA PRO A 104 -5.76 17.07 10.31
C PRO A 104 -5.81 15.94 9.28
N GLU A 105 -4.97 16.01 8.25
CA GLU A 105 -4.90 15.02 7.18
C GLU A 105 -4.25 13.71 7.62
N TYR A 106 -3.49 13.75 8.73
CA TYR A 106 -2.67 12.62 9.14
C TYR A 106 -3.11 12.01 10.47
N THR A 107 -2.93 10.69 10.54
CA THR A 107 -3.04 9.91 11.77
C THR A 107 -1.66 9.38 12.13
N TYR A 108 -1.26 9.61 13.36
CA TYR A 108 -0.03 9.10 13.94
C TYR A 108 -0.33 7.86 14.76
N HIS A 109 0.65 6.97 14.89
CA HIS A 109 0.62 5.86 15.82
C HIS A 109 1.82 5.94 16.74
N GLY A 110 1.61 5.81 18.07
CA GLY A 110 2.74 5.92 18.99
C GLY A 110 2.40 5.54 20.42
N ARG A 111 3.46 5.37 21.22
CA ARG A 111 3.40 5.06 22.63
C ARG A 111 3.55 6.31 23.47
N PHE A 112 2.59 6.52 24.36
CA PHE A 112 2.49 7.67 25.23
C PHE A 112 3.23 7.43 26.55
N THR A 113 4.00 8.41 26.98
CA THR A 113 4.66 8.45 28.28
C THR A 113 4.31 9.76 28.97
N VAL A 114 3.64 9.66 30.09
CA VAL A 114 3.42 10.82 30.95
C VAL A 114 4.71 11.05 31.73
N GLU A 115 5.34 12.22 31.55
CA GLU A 115 6.63 12.54 32.15
C GLU A 115 6.45 13.29 33.48
N GLU A 116 5.68 14.37 33.44
CA GLU A 116 5.59 15.29 34.56
C GLU A 116 4.19 15.86 34.74
N TYR A 117 3.75 15.95 35.97
CA TYR A 117 2.61 16.77 36.40
C TYR A 117 3.12 17.95 37.22
N ALA A 118 2.93 19.17 36.76
CA ALA A 118 3.14 20.33 37.58
C ALA A 118 1.89 20.63 38.44
N HIS A 119 2.13 21.07 39.67
CA HIS A 119 1.05 21.35 40.62
C HIS A 119 0.09 22.41 40.05
N ALA A 120 -1.19 22.19 40.35
CA ALA A 120 -2.23 23.14 40.02
C ALA A 120 -2.02 24.47 40.79
N VAL A 121 -1.99 25.55 40.00
CA VAL A 121 -1.95 26.92 40.55
C VAL A 121 -3.35 27.49 40.51
N TYR A 122 -3.74 28.19 41.55
CA TYR A 122 -5.00 28.94 41.54
C TYR A 122 -4.83 30.18 40.68
N VAL A 123 -5.64 30.27 39.63
CA VAL A 123 -5.79 31.46 38.80
C VAL A 123 -7.20 31.98 38.91
N GLU A 124 -7.42 33.23 38.48
CA GLU A 124 -8.76 33.79 38.45
C GLU A 124 -9.64 32.93 37.52
N GLY A 125 -10.58 32.17 38.09
CA GLY A 125 -11.43 31.23 37.39
C GLY A 125 -11.22 29.75 37.65
N GLY A 126 -10.31 29.35 38.55
CA GLY A 126 -10.14 27.93 38.94
C GLY A 126 -8.70 27.47 39.17
N LYS A 127 -8.54 26.17 39.25
CA LYS A 127 -7.23 25.50 39.34
C LYS A 127 -6.74 25.11 37.95
N VAL A 128 -5.54 25.50 37.61
CA VAL A 128 -4.87 25.09 36.35
C VAL A 128 -3.60 24.33 36.69
N GLY A 129 -3.52 23.11 36.25
CA GLY A 129 -2.30 22.32 36.29
C GLY A 129 -1.68 22.16 34.92
N SER A 130 -0.46 21.67 34.85
CA SER A 130 0.17 21.30 33.59
C SER A 130 0.63 19.85 33.58
N LEU A 131 0.68 19.30 32.38
CA LEU A 131 1.07 17.92 32.12
C LEU A 131 2.00 17.89 30.92
N LYS A 132 3.14 17.23 31.07
CA LYS A 132 4.05 16.95 29.96
C LYS A 132 3.94 15.49 29.54
N VAL A 133 3.71 15.28 28.24
CA VAL A 133 3.57 13.96 27.63
C VAL A 133 4.56 13.83 26.50
N LYS A 134 5.32 12.75 26.52
CA LYS A 134 6.19 12.35 25.44
C LYS A 134 5.55 11.20 24.65
N VAL A 135 5.67 11.22 23.33
CA VAL A 135 5.17 10.17 22.46
C VAL A 135 6.30 9.67 21.55
N SER A 136 6.61 8.39 21.70
CA SER A 136 7.47 7.71 20.72
C SER A 136 6.58 7.15 19.62
N ALA A 137 6.54 7.87 18.48
CA ALA A 137 5.64 7.59 17.38
C ALA A 137 6.35 6.87 16.24
N ASP A 138 5.58 6.14 15.45
CA ASP A 138 6.06 5.53 14.22
C ASP A 138 6.70 6.59 13.30
N PRO A 139 7.73 6.23 12.52
CA PRO A 139 8.40 7.19 11.64
C PRO A 139 7.49 7.75 10.56
N TYR A 140 6.51 6.98 10.12
CA TYR A 140 5.56 7.38 9.08
C TYR A 140 4.18 7.65 9.65
N LYS A 141 3.58 8.75 9.21
CA LYS A 141 2.19 9.11 9.51
C LYS A 141 1.25 8.61 8.41
N LEU A 142 0.09 8.12 8.80
CA LEU A 142 -0.92 7.61 7.89
C LEU A 142 -1.75 8.77 7.35
N LYS A 143 -1.75 8.96 6.02
CA LYS A 143 -2.61 9.91 5.35
C LYS A 143 -4.02 9.34 5.15
N GLU A 144 -4.08 8.18 4.52
CA GLU A 144 -5.33 7.50 4.24
C GLU A 144 -5.13 5.99 4.05
N HIS A 145 -6.16 5.24 4.34
CA HIS A 145 -6.29 3.87 3.88
C HIS A 145 -7.06 3.86 2.58
N ARG A 146 -6.42 3.46 1.47
CA ARG A 146 -7.04 3.42 0.15
C ARG A 146 -7.60 2.06 -0.17
N VAL A 147 -8.82 2.07 -0.67
CA VAL A 147 -9.51 0.90 -1.23
C VAL A 147 -10.01 1.29 -2.63
N ILE A 148 -9.52 0.58 -3.65
CA ILE A 148 -9.95 0.77 -5.03
C ILE A 148 -10.63 -0.52 -5.46
N GLU A 149 -11.91 -0.43 -5.79
CA GLU A 149 -12.69 -1.56 -6.32
C GLU A 149 -13.08 -1.27 -7.76
N THR A 150 -12.93 -2.27 -8.62
CA THR A 150 -13.31 -2.15 -10.03
C THR A 150 -13.72 -3.50 -10.58
N GLU A 151 -14.61 -3.47 -11.57
CA GLU A 151 -14.87 -4.64 -12.37
C GLU A 151 -13.66 -5.00 -13.20
N ALA A 152 -13.39 -6.29 -13.31
CA ALA A 152 -12.23 -6.81 -14.02
C ALA A 152 -12.49 -7.08 -15.53
N ILE A 153 -13.54 -6.50 -16.09
CA ILE A 153 -13.90 -6.70 -17.49
C ILE A 153 -13.19 -5.69 -18.39
N GLY A 154 -12.50 -6.20 -19.42
CA GLY A 154 -11.70 -5.39 -20.34
C GLY A 154 -10.42 -4.89 -19.70
N GLY A 155 -9.29 -4.89 -20.41
CA GLY A 155 -8.02 -4.45 -19.84
C GLY A 155 -8.12 -3.06 -19.19
N LYS A 156 -7.76 -2.98 -17.91
CA LYS A 156 -7.79 -1.72 -17.15
C LYS A 156 -6.45 -1.39 -16.57
N VAL A 157 -6.06 -0.15 -16.72
CA VAL A 157 -4.97 0.44 -15.96
C VAL A 157 -5.58 1.10 -14.73
N ILE A 158 -5.09 0.72 -13.55
CA ILE A 158 -5.49 1.33 -12.29
C ILE A 158 -4.31 2.17 -11.80
N GLU A 159 -4.57 3.45 -11.56
CA GLU A 159 -3.59 4.37 -10.98
C GLU A 159 -3.72 4.39 -9.48
N CYS A 160 -2.63 4.05 -8.80
CA CYS A 160 -2.52 4.00 -7.35
C CYS A 160 -1.50 5.01 -6.88
N THR A 161 -1.94 6.10 -6.25
CA THR A 161 -1.02 7.09 -5.67
C THR A 161 -0.58 6.62 -4.29
N SER A 162 0.73 6.52 -4.06
CA SER A 162 1.33 6.12 -2.79
C SER A 162 2.18 7.24 -2.21
N GLY A 163 2.34 7.24 -0.89
CA GLY A 163 3.20 8.16 -0.16
C GLY A 163 4.66 7.73 -0.12
N ARG A 164 5.43 8.41 0.71
CA ARG A 164 6.89 8.19 0.87
C ARG A 164 7.23 6.75 1.26
N LYS A 165 6.41 6.12 2.10
CA LYS A 165 6.64 4.72 2.50
C LYS A 165 6.26 3.78 1.38
N LYS A 166 7.22 2.99 0.90
CA LYS A 166 6.94 1.89 -0.03
C LYS A 166 5.96 0.89 0.60
N VAL A 167 4.97 0.44 -0.16
CA VAL A 167 3.92 -0.46 0.33
C VAL A 167 3.63 -1.58 -0.66
N ARG A 168 3.44 -2.78 -0.15
CA ARG A 168 2.88 -3.90 -0.91
C ARG A 168 1.38 -3.93 -0.70
N PRO A 169 0.57 -3.62 -1.73
CA PRO A 169 -0.89 -3.63 -1.61
C PRO A 169 -1.40 -5.05 -1.41
N ILE A 170 -2.58 -5.14 -0.80
CA ILE A 170 -3.38 -6.36 -0.82
C ILE A 170 -4.24 -6.29 -2.09
N ILE A 171 -4.10 -7.28 -2.95
CA ILE A 171 -4.92 -7.44 -4.16
C ILE A 171 -5.86 -8.60 -3.92
N THR A 172 -7.16 -8.32 -3.97
CA THR A 172 -8.22 -9.32 -3.83
C THR A 172 -8.95 -9.46 -5.14
N THR A 173 -9.05 -10.69 -5.63
CA THR A 173 -9.78 -11.02 -6.85
C THR A 173 -10.71 -12.20 -6.58
N ASN A 174 -11.88 -12.21 -7.23
CA ASN A 174 -12.80 -13.35 -7.16
C ASN A 174 -12.49 -14.41 -8.23
N TYR A 175 -11.58 -14.14 -9.17
CA TYR A 175 -11.06 -15.06 -10.18
C TYR A 175 -9.57 -14.85 -10.38
N GLU A 176 -8.88 -15.82 -10.96
CA GLU A 176 -7.49 -15.64 -11.39
C GLU A 176 -7.42 -14.61 -12.53
N VAL A 177 -6.54 -13.64 -12.38
CA VAL A 177 -6.42 -12.51 -13.31
C VAL A 177 -4.95 -12.28 -13.67
N LEU A 178 -4.66 -12.05 -14.95
CA LEU A 178 -3.33 -11.64 -15.39
C LEU A 178 -3.09 -10.18 -15.03
N CYS A 179 -1.98 -9.92 -14.35
CA CYS A 179 -1.54 -8.59 -13.94
C CYS A 179 -0.22 -8.23 -14.59
N ASN A 180 -0.05 -6.96 -14.96
CA ASN A 180 1.23 -6.40 -15.37
C ASN A 180 1.56 -5.20 -14.50
N PHE A 181 2.76 -5.20 -13.92
CA PHE A 181 3.28 -4.12 -13.11
C PHE A 181 4.77 -3.92 -13.40
N ASN A 182 5.16 -2.69 -13.75
CA ASN A 182 6.53 -2.31 -14.09
C ASN A 182 7.19 -3.18 -15.17
N GLY A 183 6.40 -3.71 -16.10
CA GLY A 183 6.89 -4.57 -17.19
C GLY A 183 6.87 -6.05 -16.87
N ASP A 184 6.70 -6.44 -15.61
CA ASP A 184 6.52 -7.84 -15.21
C ASP A 184 5.07 -8.25 -15.32
N SER A 185 4.82 -9.44 -15.89
CA SER A 185 3.49 -10.02 -16.00
C SER A 185 3.42 -11.28 -15.13
N PHE A 186 2.36 -11.39 -14.35
CA PHE A 186 2.13 -12.51 -13.45
C PHE A 186 0.64 -12.71 -13.17
N TYR A 187 0.26 -13.90 -12.71
CA TYR A 187 -1.11 -14.17 -12.32
C TYR A 187 -1.36 -13.84 -10.86
N VAL A 188 -2.49 -13.16 -10.61
CA VAL A 188 -3.06 -12.98 -9.29
C VAL A 188 -4.09 -14.07 -9.09
N PRO A 189 -3.87 -15.05 -8.22
CA PRO A 189 -4.83 -16.10 -7.98
C PRO A 189 -6.08 -15.56 -7.26
N LYS A 190 -7.16 -16.31 -7.33
CA LYS A 190 -8.40 -16.01 -6.56
C LYS A 190 -8.10 -15.86 -5.08
N GLY A 191 -8.68 -14.86 -4.45
CA GLY A 191 -8.50 -14.55 -3.02
C GLY A 191 -7.72 -13.25 -2.79
N SER A 192 -7.26 -13.05 -1.56
CA SER A 192 -6.53 -11.86 -1.14
C SER A 192 -5.04 -12.17 -1.01
N HIS A 193 -4.22 -11.46 -1.76
CA HIS A 193 -2.78 -11.72 -1.83
C HIS A 193 -1.95 -10.46 -1.71
N ARG A 194 -0.80 -10.58 -1.03
CA ARG A 194 0.30 -9.62 -1.10
C ARG A 194 1.39 -10.20 -1.98
N LEU A 195 1.56 -9.63 -3.15
CA LEU A 195 2.49 -10.13 -4.14
C LEU A 195 3.88 -9.51 -3.96
N SER A 196 4.93 -10.33 -4.05
CA SER A 196 6.32 -9.86 -3.88
C SER A 196 6.74 -8.89 -4.99
N ASN A 197 6.21 -9.08 -6.18
CA ASN A 197 6.53 -8.29 -7.39
C ASN A 197 5.75 -6.97 -7.46
N VAL A 198 4.76 -6.74 -6.59
CA VAL A 198 4.01 -5.47 -6.56
C VAL A 198 4.46 -4.67 -5.36
N LEU A 199 5.26 -3.65 -5.62
CA LEU A 199 5.75 -2.71 -4.61
C LEU A 199 5.46 -1.29 -5.09
N PHE A 200 4.49 -0.64 -4.47
CA PHE A 200 4.19 0.76 -4.74
C PHE A 200 5.27 1.65 -4.13
N VAL A 201 5.73 2.59 -4.93
CA VAL A 201 6.69 3.62 -4.54
C VAL A 201 5.99 4.98 -4.50
N GLU A 202 6.65 5.98 -3.96
CA GLU A 202 6.13 7.35 -3.90
C GLU A 202 5.66 7.86 -5.27
N GLY A 203 4.48 8.46 -5.29
CA GLY A 203 3.86 8.98 -6.51
C GLY A 203 2.86 8.02 -7.12
N ILE A 204 2.70 8.08 -8.45
CA ILE A 204 1.69 7.33 -9.20
C ILE A 204 2.26 5.98 -9.64
N ASN A 205 1.66 4.90 -9.14
CA ASN A 205 1.93 3.53 -9.56
C ASN A 205 0.81 3.07 -10.50
N ARG A 206 1.18 2.47 -11.63
CA ARG A 206 0.23 1.96 -12.61
C ARG A 206 0.27 0.45 -12.63
N ILE A 207 -0.87 -0.16 -12.34
CA ILE A 207 -1.05 -1.60 -12.41
C ILE A 207 -2.08 -1.92 -13.49
N TYR A 208 -1.75 -2.83 -14.37
CA TYR A 208 -2.60 -3.23 -15.47
C TYR A 208 -3.13 -4.63 -15.21
N PHE A 209 -4.45 -4.78 -15.32
CA PHE A 209 -5.11 -6.09 -15.26
C PHE A 209 -5.67 -6.44 -16.63
N ASN A 210 -5.27 -7.59 -17.11
CA ASN A 210 -5.77 -8.10 -18.39
C ASN A 210 -6.96 -9.03 -18.13
N THR A 211 -8.13 -8.52 -18.41
CA THR A 211 -9.40 -9.20 -18.18
C THR A 211 -10.24 -9.23 -19.44
N TYR A 212 -9.57 -9.23 -20.59
CA TYR A 212 -10.27 -9.26 -21.86
C TYR A 212 -11.10 -10.52 -22.01
N ARG A 213 -12.37 -10.34 -22.22
CA ARG A 213 -13.24 -11.36 -22.76
C ARG A 213 -13.07 -11.40 -24.27
N ILE A 214 -12.17 -12.23 -24.75
CA ILE A 214 -12.00 -12.42 -26.18
C ILE A 214 -13.04 -13.46 -26.58
N THR A 215 -14.09 -13.00 -27.26
CA THR A 215 -15.17 -13.89 -27.74
C THR A 215 -14.82 -14.52 -29.07
N SER A 216 -14.07 -13.82 -29.92
CA SER A 216 -13.48 -14.34 -31.13
C SER A 216 -12.25 -13.51 -31.47
N THR A 217 -11.15 -14.15 -31.86
CA THR A 217 -9.96 -13.43 -32.26
C THR A 217 -9.29 -14.20 -33.40
N THR A 218 -8.69 -13.43 -34.30
CA THR A 218 -7.81 -13.99 -35.31
C THR A 218 -6.44 -14.27 -34.70
N TRP A 219 -5.64 -15.09 -35.38
CA TRP A 219 -4.24 -15.25 -35.01
C TRP A 219 -3.50 -13.91 -34.93
N HIS A 220 -3.82 -12.99 -35.83
CA HIS A 220 -3.26 -11.65 -35.80
C HIS A 220 -3.49 -10.91 -34.49
N ASP A 221 -4.66 -11.04 -33.92
CA ASP A 221 -5.02 -10.42 -32.66
C ASP A 221 -4.41 -11.18 -31.48
N ALA A 222 -4.40 -12.51 -31.53
CA ALA A 222 -3.84 -13.38 -30.53
C ALA A 222 -2.32 -13.23 -30.35
N ARG A 223 -1.59 -12.83 -31.39
CA ARG A 223 -0.13 -12.68 -31.36
C ARG A 223 0.38 -11.66 -30.33
N HIS A 224 -0.47 -10.77 -29.86
CA HIS A 224 -0.16 -9.78 -28.84
C HIS A 224 -0.53 -10.23 -27.44
N LEU A 225 -1.19 -11.38 -27.29
CA LEU A 225 -1.54 -11.93 -26.00
C LEU A 225 -0.34 -12.66 -25.38
N PRO A 226 -0.21 -12.65 -24.05
CA PRO A 226 0.81 -13.45 -23.38
C PRO A 226 0.56 -14.93 -23.58
N ILE A 227 1.59 -15.72 -23.83
CA ILE A 227 1.49 -17.09 -24.36
C ILE A 227 1.69 -18.20 -23.36
N SER A 228 2.23 -18.01 -22.19
CA SER A 228 2.29 -19.03 -21.16
C SER A 228 2.61 -18.47 -19.77
N SER A 229 2.25 -19.23 -18.74
CA SER A 229 2.67 -18.93 -17.37
C SER A 229 4.19 -19.06 -17.16
N GLU A 230 4.85 -19.89 -17.97
CA GLU A 230 6.31 -20.09 -17.93
C GLU A 230 7.04 -18.98 -18.70
N VAL A 231 6.33 -18.28 -19.56
CA VAL A 231 6.85 -17.22 -20.44
C VAL A 231 6.04 -15.94 -20.22
N ILE A 232 5.69 -15.67 -18.97
CA ILE A 232 4.89 -14.52 -18.56
C ILE A 232 5.47 -13.23 -19.14
N GLY A 233 4.62 -12.46 -19.82
CA GLY A 233 5.01 -11.18 -20.41
C GLY A 233 5.52 -11.25 -21.85
N LEU A 234 5.71 -12.43 -22.43
CA LEU A 234 6.04 -12.52 -23.85
C LEU A 234 4.77 -12.46 -24.71
N THR A 235 4.82 -11.62 -25.72
CA THR A 235 3.87 -11.69 -26.83
C THR A 235 4.23 -12.86 -27.73
N TYR A 236 3.27 -13.30 -28.53
CA TYR A 236 3.56 -14.36 -29.50
C TYR A 236 4.69 -13.99 -30.46
N ALA A 237 4.76 -12.74 -30.89
CA ALA A 237 5.82 -12.25 -31.76
C ALA A 237 7.21 -12.37 -31.09
N GLU A 238 7.29 -12.20 -29.76
CA GLU A 238 8.53 -12.36 -29.00
C GLU A 238 8.88 -13.83 -28.81
N ALA A 239 7.88 -14.70 -28.57
CA ALA A 239 8.08 -16.13 -28.46
C ALA A 239 8.59 -16.73 -29.77
N ASN A 240 8.04 -16.29 -30.88
CA ASN A 240 8.50 -16.70 -32.20
C ASN A 240 9.97 -16.26 -32.47
N ARG A 241 10.33 -15.05 -32.04
CA ARG A 241 11.74 -14.59 -32.10
C ARG A 241 12.68 -15.41 -31.24
N ARG A 242 12.17 -16.00 -30.14
CA ARG A 242 12.93 -16.84 -29.18
C ARG A 242 12.88 -18.32 -29.51
N ASN A 243 12.30 -18.71 -30.66
CA ASN A 243 12.16 -20.10 -31.10
C ASN A 243 11.38 -21.02 -30.13
N TYR A 244 10.41 -20.48 -29.39
CA TYR A 244 9.49 -21.33 -28.64
C TYR A 244 8.65 -22.15 -29.61
N ARG A 245 8.45 -23.43 -29.27
CA ARG A 245 7.65 -24.32 -30.08
C ARG A 245 6.17 -24.03 -29.90
N TRP A 246 5.39 -24.27 -30.94
CA TRP A 246 3.94 -24.12 -30.90
C TRP A 246 3.27 -24.97 -29.81
N SER A 247 3.81 -26.16 -29.50
CA SER A 247 3.34 -27.03 -28.41
C SER A 247 3.39 -26.33 -27.04
N ASP A 248 4.35 -25.45 -26.84
CA ASP A 248 4.53 -24.74 -25.57
C ASP A 248 3.47 -23.64 -25.42
N VAL A 249 3.10 -23.02 -26.54
CA VAL A 249 2.02 -22.04 -26.63
C VAL A 249 0.65 -22.71 -26.46
N GLN A 250 0.47 -23.86 -27.05
CA GLN A 250 -0.79 -24.60 -27.03
C GLN A 250 -1.23 -25.01 -25.63
N ARG A 251 -0.28 -25.40 -24.76
CA ARG A 251 -0.57 -25.73 -23.36
C ARG A 251 -1.19 -24.54 -22.64
N TRP A 252 -0.60 -23.37 -22.76
CA TRP A 252 -1.10 -22.18 -22.11
C TRP A 252 -2.49 -21.76 -22.60
N VAL A 253 -2.73 -21.82 -23.89
CA VAL A 253 -4.04 -21.53 -24.48
C VAL A 253 -5.09 -22.49 -23.93
N LYS A 254 -4.78 -23.79 -23.83
CA LYS A 254 -5.68 -24.80 -23.27
C LYS A 254 -6.01 -24.54 -21.80
N ASP A 255 -5.04 -24.11 -21.02
CA ASP A 255 -5.20 -23.91 -19.59
C ASP A 255 -5.95 -22.61 -19.23
N ASN A 256 -5.87 -21.60 -20.11
CA ASN A 256 -6.43 -20.28 -19.84
C ASN A 256 -7.67 -19.92 -20.67
N TYR A 257 -7.95 -20.65 -21.74
CA TYR A 257 -9.10 -20.39 -22.63
C TYR A 257 -9.90 -21.68 -22.80
N THR A 258 -11.12 -21.70 -22.29
CA THR A 258 -12.09 -22.75 -22.66
C THR A 258 -12.64 -22.45 -24.05
N ASN A 259 -12.75 -23.47 -24.90
CA ASN A 259 -13.15 -23.37 -26.31
C ASN A 259 -12.13 -22.69 -27.22
N VAL A 260 -10.85 -22.92 -27.03
CA VAL A 260 -9.93 -22.82 -28.14
C VAL A 260 -10.32 -23.92 -29.09
N THR A 261 -11.15 -23.57 -30.02
CA THR A 261 -11.46 -24.48 -31.07
C THR A 261 -10.19 -24.65 -31.85
N ARG A 262 -9.56 -25.72 -31.60
CA ARG A 262 -9.39 -26.79 -32.54
C ARG A 262 -8.01 -26.98 -33.06
N TRP A 263 -7.02 -26.37 -32.44
CA TRP A 263 -5.71 -26.92 -32.61
C TRP A 263 -5.60 -28.32 -31.98
N ASN A 264 -6.36 -28.59 -30.91
CA ASN A 264 -6.47 -29.93 -30.33
C ASN A 264 -7.12 -30.97 -31.27
N ASP A 265 -8.02 -30.54 -32.14
CA ASP A 265 -8.67 -31.43 -33.11
C ASP A 265 -7.73 -31.79 -34.27
N ILE A 266 -6.65 -31.07 -34.46
CA ILE A 266 -5.62 -31.27 -35.49
C ILE A 266 -4.23 -31.46 -34.87
N SER A 267 -4.12 -31.67 -33.57
CA SER A 267 -2.84 -31.83 -32.87
C SER A 267 -2.05 -33.07 -33.31
N ASP A 268 -2.73 -34.07 -33.82
CA ASP A 268 -2.10 -35.29 -34.31
C ASP A 268 -1.67 -35.19 -35.79
N GLU A 269 -1.99 -34.09 -36.42
CA GLU A 269 -1.59 -33.85 -37.82
C GLU A 269 -0.32 -33.00 -37.88
N THR A 270 0.57 -33.31 -38.75
CA THR A 270 1.70 -32.45 -39.08
C THR A 270 1.20 -31.25 -39.89
N TRP A 271 1.86 -30.11 -39.77
CA TRP A 271 1.51 -28.90 -40.51
C TRP A 271 1.34 -29.16 -42.02
N ASP A 272 2.18 -30.05 -42.56
CA ASP A 272 2.18 -30.39 -43.99
C ASP A 272 1.02 -31.28 -44.43
N ASN A 273 0.42 -32.01 -43.49
CA ASN A 273 -0.68 -32.95 -43.72
C ASN A 273 -2.07 -32.42 -43.36
N ALA A 274 -2.10 -31.34 -42.57
CA ALA A 274 -3.37 -30.75 -42.18
C ALA A 274 -4.01 -30.01 -43.37
N ASP A 275 -5.33 -30.11 -43.49
CA ASP A 275 -6.11 -29.37 -44.49
C ASP A 275 -6.03 -27.85 -44.33
N ILE A 276 -5.23 -27.43 -43.40
CA ILE A 276 -4.90 -26.04 -43.09
C ILE A 276 -3.57 -25.58 -43.71
N SER A 277 -2.81 -26.48 -44.37
CA SER A 277 -1.52 -26.15 -44.98
C SER A 277 -1.59 -25.03 -46.00
N SER A 278 -2.74 -24.86 -46.65
CA SER A 278 -3.01 -23.76 -47.56
C SER A 278 -3.52 -22.49 -46.93
N LYS A 279 -3.81 -22.51 -45.61
CA LYS A 279 -4.32 -21.35 -44.88
C LYS A 279 -3.19 -20.63 -44.18
N SER A 280 -3.18 -19.31 -44.33
CA SER A 280 -2.32 -18.49 -43.49
C SER A 280 -2.82 -18.50 -42.04
N TRP A 281 -1.95 -18.21 -41.10
CA TRP A 281 -2.33 -18.04 -39.70
C TRP A 281 -3.44 -16.98 -39.50
N ASN A 282 -3.53 -16.00 -40.39
CA ASN A 282 -4.57 -15.00 -40.37
C ASN A 282 -5.96 -15.53 -40.76
N ASP A 283 -6.01 -16.66 -41.46
CA ASP A 283 -7.25 -17.30 -41.92
C ASP A 283 -7.83 -18.26 -40.87
N LEU A 284 -7.05 -18.59 -39.86
CA LEU A 284 -7.47 -19.43 -38.75
C LEU A 284 -8.17 -18.56 -37.71
N ASN A 285 -9.50 -18.59 -37.72
CA ASN A 285 -10.30 -17.92 -36.70
C ASN A 285 -10.39 -18.79 -35.45
N TYR A 286 -9.89 -18.31 -34.36
CA TYR A 286 -10.01 -18.95 -33.05
C TYR A 286 -11.09 -18.24 -32.27
N GLN A 287 -11.99 -19.03 -31.68
CA GLN A 287 -12.90 -18.52 -30.67
C GLN A 287 -12.24 -18.71 -29.30
N TYR A 288 -11.82 -17.63 -28.70
CA TYR A 288 -11.32 -17.63 -27.32
C TYR A 288 -12.44 -17.19 -26.40
N GLN A 289 -12.75 -17.98 -25.41
CA GLN A 289 -13.50 -17.49 -24.27
C GLN A 289 -12.51 -17.36 -23.12
N ASN A 290 -12.22 -16.13 -22.74
CA ASN A 290 -11.55 -15.88 -21.48
C ASN A 290 -12.51 -16.34 -20.36
N ASN A 291 -12.02 -17.17 -19.45
CA ASN A 291 -12.80 -17.68 -18.31
C ASN A 291 -13.03 -16.63 -17.22
N VAL A 292 -12.67 -15.37 -17.45
CA VAL A 292 -13.00 -14.31 -16.51
C VAL A 292 -14.50 -14.02 -16.62
N PRO A 293 -15.30 -14.37 -15.62
CA PRO A 293 -16.74 -14.15 -15.65
C PRO A 293 -17.09 -12.67 -15.72
N SER A 294 -18.32 -12.38 -16.09
CA SER A 294 -18.81 -11.00 -16.20
C SER A 294 -18.86 -10.25 -14.85
N ASP A 295 -18.78 -11.00 -13.74
CA ASP A 295 -18.77 -10.51 -12.36
C ASP A 295 -17.37 -10.52 -11.72
N ALA A 296 -16.31 -10.64 -12.53
CA ALA A 296 -14.95 -10.55 -12.01
C ALA A 296 -14.66 -9.15 -11.46
N THR A 297 -14.18 -9.13 -10.22
CA THR A 297 -13.85 -7.91 -9.49
C THR A 297 -12.42 -7.92 -9.01
N ILE A 298 -11.83 -6.74 -8.94
CA ILE A 298 -10.49 -6.50 -8.38
C ILE A 298 -10.65 -5.45 -7.30
N ARG A 299 -10.07 -5.73 -6.13
CA ARG A 299 -9.97 -4.81 -5.01
C ARG A 299 -8.50 -4.67 -4.62
N ILE A 300 -8.04 -3.43 -4.55
CA ILE A 300 -6.66 -3.09 -4.16
C ILE A 300 -6.74 -2.27 -2.87
N GLU A 301 -6.06 -2.72 -1.83
CA GLU A 301 -6.05 -2.07 -0.52
C GLU A 301 -4.61 -1.77 -0.10
N TYR A 302 -4.37 -0.55 0.35
CA TYR A 302 -3.07 -0.13 0.87
C TYR A 302 -3.16 1.16 1.68
N ASP A 303 -2.16 1.35 2.54
CA ASP A 303 -2.01 2.58 3.32
C ASP A 303 -1.11 3.57 2.59
N VAL A 304 -1.53 4.82 2.50
CA VAL A 304 -0.71 5.94 2.05
C VAL A 304 -0.04 6.56 3.28
N LYS A 305 1.28 6.46 3.36
CA LYS A 305 2.06 6.92 4.51
C LYS A 305 3.18 7.85 4.06
N ASP A 306 3.30 8.98 4.77
CA ASP A 306 4.31 10.01 4.56
C ASP A 306 5.20 10.19 5.80
N LEU A 307 6.34 10.89 5.64
CA LEU A 307 7.22 11.26 6.75
C LEU A 307 6.68 12.45 7.53
#